data_626263187d8ebe0c4aeb69d588b890de
#
_entry.id   626263187d8ebe0c4aeb69d588b890de
#
_cell.length_a   1.000
_cell.length_b   1.000
_cell.length_c   1.000
_cell.angle_alpha   90.00
_cell.angle_beta   90.00
_cell.angle_gamma   90.00
#
_symmetry.space_group_name_H-M   'P 1'
#
loop_
_entity.id
_entity.type
_entity.pdbx_description
1 polymer ?
#
loop_
_entity_poly.entity_id
_entity_poly.type
_entity_poly.pdbx_seq_one_letter_code
_entity_poly.pdbx_strand_id
1 'polypeptide(L)'
;MHRAGGKRLWPAALALAWAATAGGAVAGTLDRIGHDKAIRIAFREDAPPFSYKEKSGAPTGFMVDLCRAVAKHLGDQLNLTEMTLAFLPVTAVDRFAAIASGKADLLCEPTTETLSRRQQVDFSIPTFVDGAGLLIRSDGPRSIKALAGRKIGVLAGTTTEDALQNTLKEAGIEAEVAPAKTHQEGLAMLDDGRISAYFADRSILIFLAQQSKAPEKLMLAENYLTVEPYALALPRGDEDFRLAVDRALSHIYRNGEIVAIFAKTFGGKAKPSGILETLYLIAALAD
;
A
#
# COMPACT_ATOMS: atom_id res chain seq x y z
N MET A 1 -54.03 -10.74 78.87
CA MET A 1 -53.55 -11.83 78.01
C MET A 1 -53.88 -11.49 76.56
N HIS A 2 -52.91 -10.88 75.82
CA HIS A 2 -53.06 -10.67 74.38
C HIS A 2 -51.75 -11.03 73.71
N ARG A 3 -51.78 -12.06 72.88
CA ARG A 3 -50.68 -12.53 72.07
C ARG A 3 -50.59 -11.66 70.79
N ALA A 4 -49.43 -11.00 70.62
CA ALA A 4 -49.05 -10.30 69.39
C ALA A 4 -48.45 -11.29 68.40
N GLY A 5 -49.11 -11.43 67.21
CA GLY A 5 -48.58 -12.23 66.05
C GLY A 5 -47.60 -11.44 65.26
N GLY A 6 -46.33 -11.85 65.27
CA GLY A 6 -45.26 -11.28 64.42
C GLY A 6 -45.39 -11.83 62.97
N LYS A 7 -45.57 -10.94 61.99
CA LYS A 7 -45.46 -11.24 60.54
C LYS A 7 -44.00 -11.22 60.14
N ARG A 8 -43.46 -12.36 59.76
CA ARG A 8 -42.13 -12.43 59.12
C ARG A 8 -42.26 -12.03 57.65
N LEU A 9 -41.59 -10.93 57.32
CA LEU A 9 -41.38 -10.51 55.94
C LEU A 9 -40.15 -11.27 55.36
N TRP A 10 -40.35 -12.03 54.30
CA TRP A 10 -39.28 -12.62 53.51
C TRP A 10 -38.75 -11.57 52.52
N PRO A 11 -37.45 -11.41 52.37
CA PRO A 11 -36.90 -10.56 51.30
C PRO A 11 -37.00 -11.29 49.96
N ALA A 12 -37.70 -10.65 49.01
CA ALA A 12 -37.71 -11.09 47.63
C ALA A 12 -36.31 -10.85 47.04
N ALA A 13 -35.63 -11.93 46.70
CA ALA A 13 -34.35 -11.88 45.96
C ALA A 13 -34.65 -11.48 44.51
N LEU A 14 -34.27 -10.26 44.12
CA LEU A 14 -34.22 -9.84 42.72
C LEU A 14 -33.05 -10.58 42.05
N ALA A 15 -33.36 -11.57 41.22
CA ALA A 15 -32.43 -12.17 40.29
C ALA A 15 -32.20 -11.18 39.11
N LEU A 16 -31.09 -10.45 39.09
CA LEU A 16 -30.60 -9.74 37.91
C LEU A 16 -30.22 -10.77 36.86
N ALA A 17 -31.07 -10.95 35.84
CA ALA A 17 -30.69 -11.69 34.63
C ALA A 17 -29.69 -10.82 33.84
N TRP A 18 -28.42 -11.18 33.85
CA TRP A 18 -27.42 -10.68 32.91
C TRP A 18 -27.77 -11.26 31.52
N ALA A 19 -28.40 -10.44 30.70
CA ALA A 19 -28.51 -10.72 29.27
C ALA A 19 -27.08 -10.53 28.69
N ALA A 20 -26.35 -11.63 28.53
CA ALA A 20 -25.15 -11.66 27.72
C ALA A 20 -25.59 -11.34 26.28
N THR A 21 -25.41 -10.09 25.86
CA THR A 21 -25.43 -9.74 24.43
C THR A 21 -24.28 -10.46 23.81
N ALA A 22 -24.55 -11.63 23.21
CA ALA A 22 -23.64 -12.23 22.27
C ALA A 22 -23.50 -11.22 21.13
N GLY A 23 -22.47 -10.35 21.20
CA GLY A 23 -22.02 -9.57 20.06
C GLY A 23 -21.68 -10.57 18.97
N GLY A 24 -22.49 -10.64 17.93
CA GLY A 24 -22.19 -11.46 16.76
C GLY A 24 -20.79 -11.07 16.29
N ALA A 25 -19.83 -11.97 16.36
CA ALA A 25 -18.53 -11.79 15.76
C ALA A 25 -18.79 -11.45 14.29
N VAL A 26 -18.39 -10.26 13.86
CA VAL A 26 -18.41 -9.93 12.44
C VAL A 26 -17.49 -10.95 11.78
N ALA A 27 -18.02 -11.72 10.83
CA ALA A 27 -17.24 -12.73 10.11
C ALA A 27 -15.96 -12.05 9.55
N GLY A 28 -14.79 -12.60 9.89
CA GLY A 28 -13.51 -12.06 9.45
C GLY A 28 -13.35 -12.11 7.93
N THR A 29 -12.36 -11.42 7.41
CA THR A 29 -12.08 -11.45 5.96
C THR A 29 -11.82 -12.87 5.46
N LEU A 30 -11.14 -13.71 6.25
CA LEU A 30 -10.89 -15.12 5.88
C LEU A 30 -12.18 -15.93 5.74
N ASP A 31 -13.13 -15.79 6.70
CA ASP A 31 -14.41 -16.48 6.65
C ASP A 31 -15.19 -16.11 5.38
N ARG A 32 -15.21 -14.81 5.08
CA ARG A 32 -15.86 -14.30 3.87
C ARG A 32 -15.18 -14.82 2.60
N ILE A 33 -13.84 -14.80 2.53
CA ILE A 33 -13.09 -15.35 1.38
C ILE A 33 -13.40 -16.84 1.21
N GLY A 34 -13.42 -17.60 2.33
CA GLY A 34 -13.75 -19.03 2.31
C GLY A 34 -15.15 -19.32 1.81
N HIS A 35 -16.13 -18.51 2.21
CA HIS A 35 -17.53 -18.62 1.79
C HIS A 35 -17.71 -18.21 0.30
N ASP A 36 -17.22 -17.01 -0.06
CA ASP A 36 -17.44 -16.40 -1.38
C ASP A 36 -16.50 -16.97 -2.46
N LYS A 37 -15.44 -17.68 -2.04
CA LYS A 37 -14.34 -18.15 -2.90
C LYS A 37 -13.77 -17.00 -3.75
N ALA A 38 -13.67 -15.81 -3.17
CA ALA A 38 -13.23 -14.61 -3.85
C ALA A 38 -12.49 -13.68 -2.90
N ILE A 39 -11.37 -13.10 -3.40
CA ILE A 39 -10.64 -12.02 -2.75
C ILE A 39 -10.73 -10.75 -3.60
N ARG A 40 -10.96 -9.61 -2.95
CA ARG A 40 -11.09 -8.29 -3.59
C ARG A 40 -9.77 -7.54 -3.45
N ILE A 41 -9.13 -7.25 -4.57
CA ILE A 41 -7.79 -6.66 -4.64
C ILE A 41 -7.91 -5.23 -5.18
N ALA A 42 -7.63 -4.23 -4.34
CA ALA A 42 -7.47 -2.86 -4.79
C ALA A 42 -6.10 -2.67 -5.45
N PHE A 43 -6.06 -1.98 -6.59
CA PHE A 43 -4.82 -1.72 -7.33
C PHE A 43 -4.84 -0.32 -7.95
N ARG A 44 -3.65 0.26 -8.18
CA ARG A 44 -3.49 1.51 -8.92
C ARG A 44 -3.37 1.24 -10.42
N GLU A 45 -3.97 2.11 -11.24
CA GLU A 45 -3.85 1.99 -12.70
C GLU A 45 -2.63 2.75 -13.26
N ASP A 46 -1.94 3.55 -12.44
CA ASP A 46 -0.99 4.57 -12.88
C ASP A 46 0.39 4.54 -12.20
N ALA A 47 0.73 3.53 -11.41
CA ALA A 47 1.97 3.44 -10.66
C ALA A 47 2.93 2.32 -11.13
N PRO A 48 3.37 2.31 -12.43
CA PRO A 48 4.36 1.36 -12.88
C PRO A 48 5.71 1.62 -12.18
N PRO A 49 6.49 0.58 -11.90
CA PRO A 49 6.34 -0.83 -12.25
C PRO A 49 5.52 -1.66 -11.24
N PHE A 50 4.99 -1.05 -10.19
CA PHE A 50 4.41 -1.76 -9.05
C PHE A 50 2.95 -2.17 -9.25
N SER A 51 2.13 -1.24 -9.70
CA SER A 51 0.69 -1.43 -9.87
C SER A 51 0.19 -0.53 -11.00
N TYR A 52 -0.24 -1.12 -12.09
CA TYR A 52 -0.72 -0.36 -13.24
C TYR A 52 -1.64 -1.20 -14.12
N LYS A 53 -2.28 -0.56 -15.08
CA LYS A 53 -3.15 -1.18 -16.06
C LYS A 53 -2.43 -1.29 -17.40
N GLU A 54 -2.36 -2.50 -17.93
CA GLU A 54 -1.84 -2.72 -19.27
C GLU A 54 -2.76 -2.17 -20.38
N LYS A 55 -2.24 -2.10 -21.60
CA LYS A 55 -3.06 -1.74 -22.78
C LYS A 55 -4.23 -2.70 -23.02
N SER A 56 -4.10 -3.95 -22.60
CA SER A 56 -5.15 -4.97 -22.59
C SER A 56 -6.30 -4.68 -21.61
N GLY A 57 -6.08 -3.75 -20.67
CA GLY A 57 -6.96 -3.49 -19.53
C GLY A 57 -6.66 -4.31 -18.27
N ALA A 58 -5.73 -5.27 -18.34
CA ALA A 58 -5.41 -6.13 -17.21
C ALA A 58 -4.56 -5.41 -16.14
N PRO A 59 -4.87 -5.63 -14.84
CA PRO A 59 -4.00 -5.21 -13.75
C PRO A 59 -2.66 -5.93 -13.80
N THR A 60 -1.55 -5.22 -13.60
CA THR A 60 -0.21 -5.79 -13.62
C THR A 60 0.76 -5.00 -12.76
N GLY A 61 1.99 -5.51 -12.63
CA GLY A 61 3.09 -4.91 -11.87
C GLY A 61 3.51 -5.76 -10.67
N PHE A 62 4.66 -5.41 -10.10
CA PHE A 62 5.28 -6.18 -9.02
C PHE A 62 4.33 -6.46 -7.84
N MET A 63 3.64 -5.43 -7.33
CA MET A 63 2.72 -5.57 -6.20
C MET A 63 1.48 -6.37 -6.57
N VAL A 64 0.97 -6.21 -7.79
CA VAL A 64 -0.18 -6.97 -8.30
C VAL A 64 0.17 -8.45 -8.44
N ASP A 65 1.35 -8.78 -8.97
CA ASP A 65 1.81 -10.15 -9.11
C ASP A 65 2.12 -10.79 -7.75
N LEU A 66 2.70 -10.02 -6.82
CA LEU A 66 2.89 -10.47 -5.43
C LEU A 66 1.54 -10.80 -4.76
N CYS A 67 0.53 -9.95 -4.94
CA CYS A 67 -0.81 -10.23 -4.40
C CYS A 67 -1.50 -11.42 -5.06
N ARG A 68 -1.24 -11.70 -6.33
CA ARG A 68 -1.70 -12.96 -6.95
C ARG A 68 -1.07 -14.17 -6.29
N ALA A 69 0.22 -14.12 -5.98
CA ALA A 69 0.90 -15.19 -5.24
C ALA A 69 0.35 -15.32 -3.82
N VAL A 70 0.18 -14.21 -3.10
CA VAL A 70 -0.47 -14.21 -1.77
C VAL A 70 -1.86 -14.82 -1.84
N ALA A 71 -2.69 -14.41 -2.81
CA ALA A 71 -4.04 -14.96 -2.98
C ALA A 71 -4.02 -16.48 -3.22
N LYS A 72 -3.08 -16.99 -4.02
CA LYS A 72 -2.90 -18.43 -4.22
C LYS A 72 -2.61 -19.14 -2.89
N HIS A 73 -1.65 -18.64 -2.11
CA HIS A 73 -1.31 -19.23 -0.81
C HIS A 73 -2.45 -19.12 0.21
N LEU A 74 -3.27 -18.06 0.17
CA LEU A 74 -4.49 -17.97 0.97
C LEU A 74 -5.52 -19.02 0.56
N GLY A 75 -5.69 -19.25 -0.74
CA GLY A 75 -6.53 -20.33 -1.25
C GLY A 75 -6.08 -21.72 -0.74
N ASP A 76 -4.78 -21.98 -0.76
CA ASP A 76 -4.20 -23.22 -0.23
C ASP A 76 -4.45 -23.35 1.29
N GLN A 77 -4.27 -22.28 2.08
CA GLN A 77 -4.56 -22.26 3.52
C GLN A 77 -6.05 -22.52 3.84
N LEU A 78 -6.95 -22.05 2.98
CA LEU A 78 -8.40 -22.22 3.12
C LEU A 78 -8.92 -23.50 2.46
N ASN A 79 -8.05 -24.36 1.90
CA ASN A 79 -8.39 -25.58 1.14
C ASN A 79 -9.36 -25.31 -0.03
N LEU A 80 -9.24 -24.16 -0.69
CA LEU A 80 -10.04 -23.79 -1.85
C LEU A 80 -9.39 -24.32 -3.12
N THR A 81 -10.12 -25.06 -3.93
CA THR A 81 -9.66 -25.54 -5.24
C THR A 81 -9.54 -24.44 -6.28
N GLU A 82 -10.40 -23.41 -6.15
CA GLU A 82 -10.43 -22.23 -7.00
C GLU A 82 -10.78 -20.99 -6.18
N MET A 83 -10.15 -19.87 -6.49
CA MET A 83 -10.46 -18.57 -5.88
C MET A 83 -10.45 -17.46 -6.94
N THR A 84 -11.55 -16.73 -7.01
CA THR A 84 -11.68 -15.59 -7.91
C THR A 84 -10.93 -14.37 -7.35
N LEU A 85 -10.13 -13.71 -8.20
CA LEU A 85 -9.49 -12.45 -7.88
C LEU A 85 -10.30 -11.31 -8.51
N ALA A 86 -11.01 -10.54 -7.68
CA ALA A 86 -11.80 -9.39 -8.10
C ALA A 86 -10.98 -8.10 -7.95
N PHE A 87 -10.52 -7.53 -9.06
CA PHE A 87 -9.71 -6.32 -9.05
C PHE A 87 -10.57 -5.06 -9.03
N LEU A 88 -10.26 -4.15 -8.09
CA LEU A 88 -10.89 -2.85 -7.91
C LEU A 88 -9.86 -1.74 -8.18
N PRO A 89 -10.03 -0.91 -9.24
CA PRO A 89 -9.16 0.24 -9.44
C PRO A 89 -9.38 1.29 -8.35
N VAL A 90 -8.28 1.85 -7.86
CA VAL A 90 -8.28 2.93 -6.87
C VAL A 90 -7.25 4.01 -7.25
N THR A 91 -7.42 5.19 -6.67
CA THR A 91 -6.49 6.32 -6.78
C THR A 91 -5.61 6.44 -5.54
N ALA A 92 -4.57 7.28 -5.58
CA ALA A 92 -3.76 7.59 -4.40
C ALA A 92 -4.59 8.21 -3.25
N VAL A 93 -5.74 8.82 -3.56
CA VAL A 93 -6.58 9.53 -2.58
C VAL A 93 -7.57 8.60 -1.89
N ASP A 94 -8.20 7.67 -2.62
CA ASP A 94 -9.32 6.85 -2.12
C ASP A 94 -8.95 5.42 -1.70
N ARG A 95 -7.70 4.99 -1.93
CA ARG A 95 -7.24 3.62 -1.70
C ARG A 95 -7.47 3.09 -0.28
N PHE A 96 -7.17 3.91 0.74
CA PHE A 96 -7.37 3.48 2.13
C PHE A 96 -8.85 3.43 2.51
N ALA A 97 -9.67 4.34 1.98
CA ALA A 97 -11.11 4.29 2.16
C ALA A 97 -11.74 3.02 1.54
N ALA A 98 -11.19 2.54 0.43
CA ALA A 98 -11.63 1.28 -0.18
C ALA A 98 -11.39 0.07 0.74
N ILE A 99 -10.24 0.02 1.44
CA ILE A 99 -9.94 -1.01 2.45
C ILE A 99 -10.81 -0.83 3.69
N ALA A 100 -10.80 0.37 4.28
CA ALA A 100 -11.52 0.65 5.53
C ALA A 100 -13.04 0.43 5.44
N SER A 101 -13.62 0.64 4.24
CA SER A 101 -15.06 0.39 3.99
C SER A 101 -15.37 -1.05 3.58
N GLY A 102 -14.38 -1.93 3.50
CA GLY A 102 -14.57 -3.32 3.06
C GLY A 102 -14.92 -3.47 1.57
N LYS A 103 -14.67 -2.47 0.72
CA LYS A 103 -14.80 -2.60 -0.73
C LYS A 103 -13.68 -3.47 -1.33
N ALA A 104 -12.52 -3.46 -0.72
CA ALA A 104 -11.41 -4.35 -1.04
C ALA A 104 -10.82 -4.95 0.24
N ASP A 105 -10.17 -6.09 0.09
CA ASP A 105 -9.57 -6.86 1.19
C ASP A 105 -8.07 -6.60 1.29
N LEU A 106 -7.41 -6.39 0.15
CA LEU A 106 -5.97 -6.21 0.06
C LEU A 106 -5.65 -5.08 -0.91
N LEU A 107 -4.77 -4.17 -0.51
CA LEU A 107 -4.29 -3.08 -1.34
C LEU A 107 -2.92 -3.45 -1.91
N CYS A 108 -2.85 -3.57 -3.24
CA CYS A 108 -1.72 -4.10 -3.99
C CYS A 108 -1.08 -3.03 -4.87
N GLU A 109 -0.42 -2.07 -4.24
CA GLU A 109 0.25 -0.93 -4.89
C GLU A 109 1.46 -0.47 -4.05
N PRO A 110 2.34 0.44 -4.52
CA PRO A 110 3.45 0.96 -3.73
C PRO A 110 2.92 1.83 -2.59
N THR A 111 2.65 1.21 -1.46
CA THR A 111 2.11 1.90 -0.28
C THR A 111 3.16 1.95 0.81
N THR A 112 3.68 3.13 1.07
CA THR A 112 4.56 3.38 2.22
C THR A 112 3.81 3.18 3.52
N GLU A 113 4.33 2.33 4.37
CA GLU A 113 3.85 2.14 5.72
C GLU A 113 4.24 3.34 6.60
N THR A 114 3.25 3.96 7.26
CA THR A 114 3.48 5.04 8.22
C THR A 114 2.59 4.88 9.46
N LEU A 115 3.00 5.47 10.59
CA LEU A 115 2.20 5.45 11.82
C LEU A 115 0.83 6.11 11.64
N SER A 116 0.74 7.17 10.84
CA SER A 116 -0.54 7.84 10.55
C SER A 116 -1.47 6.96 9.72
N ARG A 117 -0.95 6.24 8.72
CA ARG A 117 -1.73 5.30 7.90
C ARG A 117 -2.21 4.09 8.70
N ARG A 118 -1.42 3.62 9.67
CA ARG A 118 -1.84 2.56 10.62
C ARG A 118 -3.03 2.93 11.49
N GLN A 119 -3.43 4.20 11.55
CA GLN A 119 -4.68 4.59 12.18
C GLN A 119 -5.92 4.23 11.35
N GLN A 120 -5.75 4.04 10.04
CA GLN A 120 -6.84 3.78 9.09
C GLN A 120 -6.89 2.32 8.62
N VAL A 121 -5.72 1.70 8.42
CA VAL A 121 -5.54 0.34 7.89
C VAL A 121 -4.43 -0.37 8.67
N ASP A 122 -4.38 -1.69 8.59
CA ASP A 122 -3.20 -2.46 9.00
C ASP A 122 -2.30 -2.74 7.79
N PHE A 123 -1.09 -3.19 8.08
CA PHE A 123 -0.07 -3.52 7.08
C PHE A 123 0.49 -4.92 7.31
N SER A 124 0.84 -5.57 6.22
CA SER A 124 1.60 -6.82 6.21
C SER A 124 3.06 -6.61 6.64
N ILE A 125 3.82 -7.69 6.74
CA ILE A 125 5.28 -7.59 6.71
C ILE A 125 5.74 -6.85 5.45
N PRO A 126 6.93 -6.17 5.47
CA PRO A 126 7.40 -5.35 4.35
C PRO A 126 7.56 -6.14 3.05
N THR A 127 7.23 -5.50 1.93
CA THR A 127 7.28 -6.10 0.58
C THR A 127 8.34 -5.49 -0.32
N PHE A 128 8.72 -4.24 -0.08
CA PHE A 128 9.70 -3.52 -0.87
C PHE A 128 10.29 -2.34 -0.08
N VAL A 129 11.41 -1.80 -0.55
CA VAL A 129 11.96 -0.52 -0.09
C VAL A 129 12.31 0.30 -1.31
N ASP A 130 11.79 1.51 -1.38
CA ASP A 130 12.14 2.52 -2.37
C ASP A 130 12.54 3.82 -1.65
N GLY A 131 12.63 4.89 -2.37
CA GLY A 131 12.83 6.23 -1.86
C GLY A 131 12.49 7.26 -2.91
N ALA A 132 12.02 8.41 -2.48
CA ALA A 132 11.65 9.49 -3.37
C ALA A 132 12.88 10.19 -3.97
N GLY A 133 12.72 10.69 -5.19
CA GLY A 133 13.71 11.44 -5.93
C GLY A 133 13.05 12.47 -6.84
N LEU A 134 13.87 13.09 -7.66
CA LEU A 134 13.44 14.09 -8.65
C LEU A 134 13.74 13.59 -10.06
N LEU A 135 12.73 13.62 -10.93
CA LEU A 135 12.89 13.55 -12.37
C LEU A 135 12.92 14.97 -12.91
N ILE A 136 13.97 15.34 -13.61
CA ILE A 136 14.24 16.67 -14.13
C ILE A 136 14.58 16.62 -15.60
N ARG A 137 14.48 17.76 -16.27
CA ARG A 137 15.05 17.91 -17.61
C ARG A 137 16.56 18.03 -17.52
N SER A 138 17.28 17.50 -18.50
CA SER A 138 18.76 17.52 -18.53
C SER A 138 19.34 18.95 -18.57
N ASP A 139 18.57 19.93 -19.04
CA ASP A 139 18.86 21.36 -19.03
C ASP A 139 18.30 22.09 -17.81
N GLY A 140 17.66 21.37 -16.89
CA GLY A 140 16.98 21.90 -15.72
C GLY A 140 17.81 21.95 -14.43
N PRO A 141 17.17 22.34 -13.31
CA PRO A 141 17.84 22.46 -12.01
C PRO A 141 18.21 21.07 -11.46
N ARG A 142 19.49 20.89 -11.07
CA ARG A 142 20.04 19.58 -10.63
C ARG A 142 20.00 19.34 -9.12
N SER A 143 19.52 20.29 -8.34
CA SER A 143 19.43 20.17 -6.89
C SER A 143 18.13 20.80 -6.37
N ILE A 144 17.70 20.38 -5.18
CA ILE A 144 16.50 20.94 -4.54
C ILE A 144 16.63 22.45 -4.33
N LYS A 145 17.84 22.95 -4.01
CA LYS A 145 18.09 24.39 -3.83
C LYS A 145 17.91 25.18 -5.13
N ALA A 146 18.23 24.58 -6.27
CA ALA A 146 18.06 25.23 -7.59
C ALA A 146 16.61 25.27 -8.06
N LEU A 147 15.68 24.69 -7.29
CA LEU A 147 14.23 24.74 -7.54
C LEU A 147 13.55 25.97 -6.91
N ALA A 148 14.31 26.85 -6.23
CA ALA A 148 13.76 28.11 -5.71
C ALA A 148 13.07 28.91 -6.83
N GLY A 149 11.85 29.41 -6.56
CA GLY A 149 11.01 30.14 -7.50
C GLY A 149 10.44 29.33 -8.66
N ARG A 150 10.56 28.00 -8.63
CA ARG A 150 10.09 27.11 -9.70
C ARG A 150 8.88 26.28 -9.27
N LYS A 151 8.23 25.65 -10.26
CA LYS A 151 7.15 24.70 -10.04
C LYS A 151 7.69 23.28 -9.96
N ILE A 152 7.25 22.52 -8.95
CA ILE A 152 7.61 21.11 -8.73
C ILE A 152 6.32 20.31 -8.73
N GLY A 153 6.20 19.33 -9.62
CA GLY A 153 5.07 18.42 -9.65
C GLY A 153 5.23 17.29 -8.65
N VAL A 154 4.14 16.84 -8.07
CA VAL A 154 4.06 15.69 -7.18
C VAL A 154 2.69 15.03 -7.27
N LEU A 155 2.58 13.74 -7.02
CA LEU A 155 1.29 13.08 -6.96
C LEU A 155 0.58 13.42 -5.65
N ALA A 156 -0.66 13.92 -5.74
CA ALA A 156 -1.46 14.27 -4.58
C ALA A 156 -1.83 13.05 -3.71
N GLY A 157 -1.90 13.24 -2.39
CA GLY A 157 -2.28 12.20 -1.42
C GLY A 157 -1.22 11.15 -1.15
N THR A 158 0.06 11.48 -1.35
CA THR A 158 1.21 10.59 -1.15
C THR A 158 2.13 11.07 -0.04
N THR A 159 2.92 10.16 0.54
CA THR A 159 4.02 10.50 1.46
C THR A 159 5.09 11.35 0.78
N THR A 160 5.27 11.20 -0.53
CA THR A 160 6.18 12.02 -1.32
C THR A 160 5.72 13.47 -1.41
N GLU A 161 4.41 13.75 -1.44
CA GLU A 161 3.89 15.13 -1.36
C GLU A 161 4.24 15.77 -0.02
N ASP A 162 3.97 15.07 1.09
CA ASP A 162 4.30 15.55 2.44
C ASP A 162 5.82 15.76 2.60
N ALA A 163 6.63 14.80 2.10
CA ALA A 163 8.09 14.88 2.15
C ALA A 163 8.64 16.07 1.34
N LEU A 164 8.08 16.34 0.15
CA LEU A 164 8.47 17.50 -0.65
C LEU A 164 8.19 18.80 0.10
N GLN A 165 6.96 18.95 0.64
CA GLN A 165 6.57 20.16 1.38
C GLN A 165 7.47 20.39 2.61
N ASN A 166 7.76 19.32 3.37
CA ASN A 166 8.63 19.40 4.53
C ASN A 166 10.07 19.75 4.13
N THR A 167 10.61 19.12 3.08
CA THR A 167 11.97 19.39 2.59
C THR A 167 12.12 20.84 2.13
N LEU A 168 11.15 21.38 1.40
CA LEU A 168 11.16 22.78 0.96
C LEU A 168 11.12 23.74 2.16
N LYS A 169 10.27 23.47 3.13
CA LYS A 169 10.13 24.27 4.36
C LYS A 169 11.42 24.25 5.20
N GLU A 170 11.98 23.09 5.45
CA GLU A 170 13.21 22.92 6.25
C GLU A 170 14.44 23.58 5.59
N ALA A 171 14.50 23.50 4.25
CA ALA A 171 15.57 24.11 3.47
C ALA A 171 15.37 25.64 3.25
N GLY A 172 14.24 26.21 3.65
CA GLY A 172 13.90 27.61 3.39
C GLY A 172 13.76 27.94 1.89
N ILE A 173 13.27 26.98 1.09
CA ILE A 173 13.13 27.10 -0.35
C ILE A 173 11.69 27.45 -0.70
N GLU A 174 11.48 28.62 -1.26
CA GLU A 174 10.18 29.00 -1.84
C GLU A 174 10.05 28.40 -3.24
N ALA A 175 9.15 27.41 -3.40
CA ALA A 175 8.81 26.80 -4.67
C ALA A 175 7.30 26.52 -4.71
N GLU A 176 6.71 26.54 -5.91
CA GLU A 176 5.31 26.20 -6.10
C GLU A 176 5.16 24.68 -6.24
N VAL A 177 4.42 24.02 -5.34
CA VAL A 177 4.07 22.61 -5.45
C VAL A 177 2.82 22.48 -6.30
N ALA A 178 2.93 21.75 -7.43
CA ALA A 178 1.86 21.51 -8.39
C ALA A 178 1.37 20.06 -8.28
N PRO A 179 0.19 19.82 -7.65
CA PRO A 179 -0.32 18.47 -7.50
C PRO A 179 -0.78 17.90 -8.84
N ALA A 180 -0.38 16.67 -9.14
CA ALA A 180 -0.89 15.85 -10.24
C ALA A 180 -1.89 14.82 -9.69
N LYS A 181 -2.87 14.41 -10.50
CA LYS A 181 -3.84 13.37 -10.17
C LYS A 181 -3.34 11.97 -10.48
N THR A 182 -2.45 11.86 -11.46
CA THR A 182 -1.79 10.62 -11.88
C THR A 182 -0.32 10.86 -12.17
N HIS A 183 0.49 9.80 -12.14
CA HIS A 183 1.90 9.90 -12.52
C HIS A 183 2.08 10.29 -13.99
N GLN A 184 1.17 9.86 -14.89
CA GLN A 184 1.19 10.22 -16.29
C GLN A 184 0.90 11.73 -16.49
N GLU A 185 0.00 12.31 -15.69
CA GLU A 185 -0.21 13.76 -15.69
C GLU A 185 1.05 14.50 -15.25
N GLY A 186 1.71 14.03 -14.17
CA GLY A 186 2.99 14.59 -13.70
C GLY A 186 4.07 14.55 -14.77
N LEU A 187 4.22 13.42 -15.48
CA LEU A 187 5.14 13.29 -16.60
C LEU A 187 4.78 14.28 -17.74
N ALA A 188 3.50 14.37 -18.11
CA ALA A 188 3.06 15.30 -19.15
C ALA A 188 3.35 16.77 -18.77
N MET A 189 3.17 17.13 -17.49
CA MET A 189 3.52 18.46 -17.00
C MET A 189 5.03 18.76 -17.15
N LEU A 190 5.88 17.74 -16.90
CA LEU A 190 7.33 17.87 -17.05
C LEU A 190 7.73 17.96 -18.53
N ASP A 191 7.19 17.09 -19.38
CA ASP A 191 7.45 17.08 -20.83
C ASP A 191 7.06 18.40 -21.50
N ASP A 192 5.93 18.98 -21.08
CA ASP A 192 5.39 20.24 -21.61
C ASP A 192 6.07 21.48 -20.98
N GLY A 193 7.04 21.30 -20.04
CA GLY A 193 7.73 22.39 -19.36
C GLY A 193 6.88 23.19 -18.36
N ARG A 194 5.70 22.67 -17.98
CA ARG A 194 4.81 23.31 -16.99
C ARG A 194 5.34 23.19 -15.57
N ILE A 195 6.20 22.21 -15.31
CA ILE A 195 6.95 22.02 -14.07
C ILE A 195 8.44 21.86 -14.39
N SER A 196 9.30 22.20 -13.45
CA SER A 196 10.75 22.08 -13.59
C SER A 196 11.31 20.76 -13.12
N ALA A 197 10.57 20.06 -12.25
CA ALA A 197 10.89 18.75 -11.72
C ALA A 197 9.61 18.01 -11.36
N TYR A 198 9.65 16.67 -11.40
CA TYR A 198 8.59 15.82 -10.87
C TYR A 198 9.14 14.98 -9.72
N PHE A 199 8.49 15.03 -8.55
CA PHE A 199 8.89 14.36 -7.33
C PHE A 199 8.02 13.12 -7.11
N ALA A 200 8.64 11.94 -7.06
CA ALA A 200 7.99 10.67 -6.81
C ALA A 200 9.02 9.60 -6.40
N ASP A 201 8.57 8.39 -6.14
CA ASP A 201 9.43 7.25 -5.86
C ASP A 201 10.31 6.91 -7.06
N ARG A 202 11.61 6.63 -6.83
CA ARG A 202 12.61 6.51 -7.89
C ARG A 202 12.30 5.40 -8.89
N SER A 203 11.82 4.27 -8.43
CA SER A 203 11.44 3.18 -9.34
C SER A 203 10.32 3.61 -10.29
N ILE A 204 9.33 4.38 -9.80
CA ILE A 204 8.28 4.96 -10.63
C ILE A 204 8.87 5.96 -11.61
N LEU A 205 9.75 6.87 -11.16
CA LEU A 205 10.39 7.87 -12.01
C LEU A 205 11.19 7.25 -13.14
N ILE A 206 11.90 6.13 -12.90
CA ILE A 206 12.65 5.40 -13.92
C ILE A 206 11.71 4.91 -15.03
N PHE A 207 10.58 4.32 -14.66
CA PHE A 207 9.60 3.83 -15.63
C PHE A 207 8.87 4.97 -16.35
N LEU A 208 8.56 6.06 -15.67
CA LEU A 208 7.98 7.26 -16.28
C LEU A 208 8.92 7.89 -17.30
N ALA A 209 10.21 8.02 -16.98
CA ALA A 209 11.19 8.60 -17.88
C ALA A 209 11.25 7.88 -19.23
N GLN A 210 11.07 6.54 -19.23
CA GLN A 210 11.02 5.74 -20.46
C GLN A 210 9.76 6.00 -21.32
N GLN A 211 8.70 6.55 -20.71
CA GLN A 211 7.42 6.87 -21.36
C GLN A 211 7.34 8.33 -21.82
N SER A 212 8.35 9.15 -21.52
CA SER A 212 8.43 10.54 -21.93
C SER A 212 8.43 10.68 -23.45
N LYS A 213 7.97 11.82 -23.96
CA LYS A 213 8.11 12.22 -25.38
C LYS A 213 9.56 12.35 -25.83
N ALA A 214 10.47 12.61 -24.87
CA ALA A 214 11.90 12.78 -25.10
C ALA A 214 12.72 12.22 -23.92
N PRO A 215 12.77 10.86 -23.76
CA PRO A 215 13.44 10.22 -22.62
C PRO A 215 14.89 10.66 -22.43
N GLU A 216 15.60 10.91 -23.53
CA GLU A 216 17.01 11.36 -23.55
C GLU A 216 17.21 12.76 -22.95
N LYS A 217 16.14 13.55 -22.82
CA LYS A 217 16.13 14.88 -22.19
C LYS A 217 15.78 14.85 -20.73
N LEU A 218 15.47 13.68 -20.18
CA LEU A 218 15.16 13.52 -18.76
C LEU A 218 16.32 12.85 -18.03
N MET A 219 16.46 13.20 -16.76
CA MET A 219 17.43 12.58 -15.87
C MET A 219 16.89 12.51 -14.44
N LEU A 220 17.31 11.49 -13.71
CA LEU A 220 17.08 11.38 -12.28
C LEU A 220 18.15 12.15 -11.52
N ALA A 221 17.75 12.92 -10.52
CA ALA A 221 18.69 13.46 -9.54
C ALA A 221 19.38 12.32 -8.78
N GLU A 222 20.66 12.51 -8.42
CA GLU A 222 21.47 11.44 -7.83
C GLU A 222 20.98 10.99 -6.44
N ASN A 223 20.50 11.92 -5.63
CA ASN A 223 20.18 11.66 -4.23
C ASN A 223 18.76 11.11 -4.03
N TYR A 224 18.64 10.12 -3.12
CA TYR A 224 17.39 9.81 -2.48
C TYR A 224 17.05 10.89 -1.45
N LEU A 225 15.79 11.31 -1.40
CA LEU A 225 15.29 12.32 -0.47
C LEU A 225 14.49 11.69 0.69
N THR A 226 14.00 10.48 0.51
CA THR A 226 13.31 9.69 1.54
C THR A 226 13.71 8.22 1.48
N VAL A 227 13.25 7.47 2.48
CA VAL A 227 13.20 6.00 2.47
C VAL A 227 11.75 5.60 2.62
N GLU A 228 11.25 4.80 1.69
CA GLU A 228 9.85 4.42 1.58
C GLU A 228 9.71 2.89 1.76
N PRO A 229 9.45 2.39 3.00
CA PRO A 229 9.15 0.98 3.22
C PRO A 229 7.72 0.70 2.75
N TYR A 230 7.56 -0.21 1.78
CA TYR A 230 6.24 -0.61 1.28
C TYR A 230 5.75 -1.87 1.97
N ALA A 231 4.43 -1.93 2.18
CA ALA A 231 3.72 -3.11 2.65
C ALA A 231 2.32 -3.16 2.01
N LEU A 232 1.70 -4.34 2.02
CA LEU A 232 0.32 -4.48 1.59
C LEU A 232 -0.59 -3.96 2.69
N ALA A 233 -1.54 -3.06 2.36
CA ALA A 233 -2.52 -2.60 3.32
C ALA A 233 -3.76 -3.50 3.32
N LEU A 234 -4.34 -3.72 4.49
CA LEU A 234 -5.46 -4.62 4.75
C LEU A 234 -6.39 -4.04 5.85
N PRO A 235 -7.59 -4.60 6.06
CA PRO A 235 -8.53 -4.10 7.04
C PRO A 235 -7.92 -4.03 8.44
N ARG A 236 -8.14 -2.90 9.12
CA ARG A 236 -7.61 -2.67 10.46
C ARG A 236 -8.30 -3.57 11.49
N GLY A 237 -7.50 -4.22 12.35
CA GLY A 237 -8.00 -5.06 13.43
C GLY A 237 -8.42 -6.46 12.99
N ASP A 238 -8.22 -6.85 11.72
CA ASP A 238 -8.40 -8.22 11.25
C ASP A 238 -7.08 -8.98 11.35
N GLU A 239 -6.73 -9.37 12.58
CA GLU A 239 -5.44 -9.98 12.89
C GLU A 239 -5.26 -11.36 12.26
N ASP A 240 -6.34 -12.14 12.14
CA ASP A 240 -6.31 -13.45 11.51
C ASP A 240 -6.03 -13.34 10.02
N PHE A 241 -6.66 -12.39 9.33
CA PHE A 241 -6.38 -12.13 7.93
C PHE A 241 -4.94 -11.62 7.73
N ARG A 242 -4.49 -10.67 8.57
CA ARG A 242 -3.12 -10.18 8.53
C ARG A 242 -2.11 -11.30 8.73
N LEU A 243 -2.32 -12.18 9.72
CA LEU A 243 -1.44 -13.33 9.98
C LEU A 243 -1.40 -14.28 8.78
N ALA A 244 -2.54 -14.54 8.13
CA ALA A 244 -2.59 -15.38 6.95
C ALA A 244 -1.84 -14.77 5.75
N VAL A 245 -1.94 -13.45 5.54
CA VAL A 245 -1.18 -12.70 4.52
C VAL A 245 0.32 -12.74 4.84
N ASP A 246 0.71 -12.52 6.09
CA ASP A 246 2.12 -12.54 6.53
C ASP A 246 2.74 -13.94 6.38
N ARG A 247 1.99 -15.00 6.65
CA ARG A 247 2.41 -16.39 6.37
C ARG A 247 2.63 -16.62 4.89
N ALA A 248 1.71 -16.16 4.03
CA ALA A 248 1.85 -16.25 2.59
C ALA A 248 3.10 -15.54 2.09
N LEU A 249 3.33 -14.30 2.52
CA LEU A 249 4.53 -13.52 2.18
C LEU A 249 5.81 -14.20 2.68
N SER A 250 5.84 -14.66 3.94
CA SER A 250 6.97 -15.37 4.51
C SER A 250 7.32 -16.63 3.72
N HIS A 251 6.30 -17.37 3.26
CA HIS A 251 6.49 -18.53 2.39
C HIS A 251 7.09 -18.13 1.03
N ILE A 252 6.53 -17.11 0.37
CA ILE A 252 7.02 -16.56 -0.91
C ILE A 252 8.49 -16.13 -0.82
N TYR A 253 8.89 -15.54 0.32
CA TYR A 253 10.29 -15.11 0.54
C TYR A 253 11.21 -16.32 0.75
N ARG A 254 10.82 -17.27 1.62
CA ARG A 254 11.64 -18.46 1.94
C ARG A 254 11.85 -19.41 0.78
N ASN A 255 10.84 -19.62 -0.07
CA ASN A 255 10.93 -20.52 -1.23
C ASN A 255 11.54 -19.87 -2.48
N GLY A 256 11.83 -18.57 -2.44
CA GLY A 256 12.44 -17.82 -3.54
C GLY A 256 11.46 -17.41 -4.65
N GLU A 257 10.16 -17.59 -4.49
CA GLU A 257 9.13 -17.17 -5.45
C GLU A 257 9.18 -15.66 -5.73
N ILE A 258 9.56 -14.88 -4.70
CA ILE A 258 9.75 -13.42 -4.83
C ILE A 258 10.76 -13.03 -5.92
N VAL A 259 11.81 -13.83 -6.13
CA VAL A 259 12.83 -13.58 -7.15
C VAL A 259 12.25 -13.69 -8.55
N ALA A 260 11.37 -14.68 -8.77
CA ALA A 260 10.68 -14.85 -10.05
C ALA A 260 9.69 -13.70 -10.33
N ILE A 261 8.94 -13.27 -9.30
CA ILE A 261 8.03 -12.11 -9.38
C ILE A 261 8.83 -10.84 -9.69
N PHE A 262 9.97 -10.64 -9.03
CA PHE A 262 10.86 -9.50 -9.27
C PHE A 262 11.39 -9.50 -10.71
N ALA A 263 11.93 -10.62 -11.17
CA ALA A 263 12.49 -10.77 -12.50
C ALA A 263 11.44 -10.54 -13.61
N LYS A 264 10.20 -10.96 -13.39
CA LYS A 264 9.08 -10.73 -14.32
C LYS A 264 8.82 -9.22 -14.54
N THR A 265 8.89 -8.43 -13.48
CA THR A 265 8.60 -6.99 -13.54
C THR A 265 9.79 -6.15 -14.00
N PHE A 266 10.99 -6.44 -13.48
CA PHE A 266 12.19 -5.60 -13.68
C PHE A 266 13.12 -6.13 -14.79
N GLY A 267 12.72 -7.21 -15.45
CA GLY A 267 13.47 -7.85 -16.53
C GLY A 267 14.03 -9.21 -16.11
N GLY A 268 13.99 -10.20 -17.00
CA GLY A 268 14.21 -11.63 -16.70
C GLY A 268 15.57 -11.98 -16.08
N LYS A 269 16.56 -11.06 -16.09
CA LYS A 269 17.87 -11.21 -15.43
C LYS A 269 18.01 -10.31 -14.20
N ALA A 270 17.03 -9.44 -13.92
CA ALA A 270 17.08 -8.55 -12.77
C ALA A 270 16.95 -9.35 -11.47
N LYS A 271 17.75 -8.97 -10.48
CA LYS A 271 17.71 -9.52 -9.13
C LYS A 271 17.40 -8.41 -8.13
N PRO A 272 16.77 -8.74 -7.01
CA PRO A 272 16.63 -7.79 -5.90
C PRO A 272 18.00 -7.21 -5.51
N SER A 273 18.02 -5.94 -5.09
CA SER A 273 19.24 -5.34 -4.53
C SER A 273 19.58 -5.96 -3.18
N GLY A 274 20.83 -5.79 -2.70
CA GLY A 274 21.23 -6.31 -1.39
C GLY A 274 20.33 -5.85 -0.24
N ILE A 275 19.76 -4.63 -0.32
CA ILE A 275 18.76 -4.16 0.66
C ILE A 275 17.48 -4.99 0.58
N LEU A 276 16.98 -5.26 -0.63
CA LEU A 276 15.77 -6.06 -0.80
C LEU A 276 16.00 -7.54 -0.43
N GLU A 277 17.16 -8.10 -0.77
CA GLU A 277 17.52 -9.45 -0.34
C GLU A 277 17.55 -9.56 1.19
N THR A 278 18.15 -8.57 1.86
CA THR A 278 18.15 -8.49 3.33
C THR A 278 16.75 -8.34 3.89
N LEU A 279 15.92 -7.45 3.28
CA LEU A 279 14.52 -7.29 3.68
C LEU A 279 13.78 -8.63 3.65
N TYR A 280 13.87 -9.36 2.52
CA TYR A 280 13.17 -10.65 2.37
C TYR A 280 13.68 -11.70 3.35
N LEU A 281 14.98 -11.67 3.67
CA LEU A 281 15.56 -12.59 4.65
C LEU A 281 15.05 -12.32 6.07
N ILE A 282 15.03 -11.07 6.52
CA ILE A 282 14.60 -10.72 7.89
C ILE A 282 13.07 -10.71 8.06
N ALA A 283 12.32 -10.44 6.99
CA ALA A 283 10.86 -10.43 7.02
C ALA A 283 10.25 -11.84 6.83
N ALA A 284 11.04 -12.83 6.41
CA ALA A 284 10.59 -14.22 6.27
C ALA A 284 10.46 -14.88 7.64
N LEU A 285 9.35 -14.65 8.32
CA LEU A 285 9.10 -15.22 9.65
C LEU A 285 8.98 -16.76 9.58
N ALA A 286 9.51 -17.44 10.61
CA ALA A 286 9.29 -18.88 10.80
C ALA A 286 7.87 -19.13 11.34
N ASP A 287 7.32 -20.33 11.05
CA ASP A 287 6.05 -20.79 11.65
C ASP A 287 6.27 -21.18 13.11
#